data_dc7e26a624aad420e2b1f6066daaca11
#
_entry.id   dc7e26a624aad420e2b1f6066daaca11
#
_cell.length_a   1.000
_cell.length_b   1.000
_cell.length_c   1.000
_cell.angle_alpha   90.00
_cell.angle_beta   90.00
_cell.angle_gamma   90.00
#
_symmetry.space_group_name_H-M   'P 1'
#
loop_
_entity.id
_entity.type
_entity.pdbx_description
1 polymer ?
#
loop_
_entity_poly.entity_id
_entity_poly.type
_entity_poly.pdbx_seq_one_letter_code
_entity_poly.pdbx_strand_id
1 'polypeptide(L)'
;MAPKRGGKAPVPAKKKAADKVVNPLFEKRPKQFGIGGALPPKKDLHRFVKWPKVVRIQRQRRILKQRLKVPPALHQFTRTLDKNLATNLFKMLLKYRPEDKVAKKERLLKRAQAEAEGKTVEAKKPIVVKYGLNHVTYLIEQSKAQLVVIAHDVDPIELVVWLPALCRKMEVPYCIVKGKSRLGSIVHKKTGSVLCLTTVKNEDKLEFSKILEAIKANFNDKFDEVRKEWGG
;
A
#
# COMPACT_ATOMS: atom_id res chain seq x y z
N MET A 1 45.16 -13.28 3.57
CA MET A 1 44.74 -12.30 2.51
C MET A 1 43.59 -11.49 3.05
N ALA A 2 43.78 -10.21 3.32
CA ALA A 2 42.72 -9.32 3.85
C ALA A 2 41.90 -8.72 2.69
N PRO A 3 40.57 -8.55 2.83
CA PRO A 3 39.72 -8.00 1.77
C PRO A 3 39.96 -6.50 1.60
N LYS A 4 40.19 -6.06 0.35
CA LYS A 4 40.33 -4.67 -0.06
C LYS A 4 39.04 -3.89 0.24
N ARG A 5 39.14 -2.84 1.07
CA ARG A 5 38.07 -1.85 1.30
C ARG A 5 37.78 -1.09 -0.01
N GLY A 6 36.54 -1.17 -0.50
CA GLY A 6 36.07 -0.43 -1.64
C GLY A 6 36.12 1.09 -1.39
N GLY A 7 36.78 1.82 -2.30
CA GLY A 7 36.89 3.27 -2.23
C GLY A 7 35.54 3.96 -2.38
N LYS A 8 35.29 4.96 -1.53
CA LYS A 8 34.10 5.86 -1.66
C LYS A 8 34.20 6.60 -2.99
N ALA A 9 33.08 6.61 -3.73
CA ALA A 9 32.93 7.43 -4.94
C ALA A 9 33.19 8.92 -4.63
N PRO A 10 33.87 9.66 -5.53
CA PRO A 10 34.16 11.08 -5.30
C PRO A 10 32.85 11.88 -5.20
N VAL A 11 32.72 12.66 -4.12
CA VAL A 11 31.62 13.59 -3.93
C VAL A 11 31.73 14.68 -4.99
N PRO A 12 30.64 14.99 -5.75
CA PRO A 12 30.70 16.04 -6.76
C PRO A 12 31.04 17.38 -6.08
N ALA A 13 32.12 18.02 -6.56
CA ALA A 13 32.57 19.30 -6.07
C ALA A 13 31.44 20.35 -6.22
N LYS A 14 31.06 20.99 -5.12
CA LYS A 14 30.14 22.13 -5.14
C LYS A 14 30.69 23.18 -6.10
N LYS A 15 29.96 23.45 -7.20
CA LYS A 15 30.26 24.57 -8.09
C LYS A 15 30.35 25.84 -7.20
N LYS A 16 31.53 26.45 -7.15
CA LYS A 16 31.71 27.77 -6.53
C LYS A 16 30.69 28.69 -7.20
N ALA A 17 29.84 29.32 -6.38
CA ALA A 17 28.97 30.39 -6.87
C ALA A 17 29.87 31.47 -7.49
N ALA A 18 29.59 31.82 -8.74
CA ALA A 18 30.31 32.89 -9.40
C ALA A 18 30.22 34.15 -8.52
N ASP A 19 31.35 34.73 -8.17
CA ASP A 19 31.40 35.94 -7.39
C ASP A 19 30.59 37.02 -8.09
N LYS A 20 29.52 37.49 -7.44
CA LYS A 20 28.69 38.55 -7.97
C LYS A 20 29.56 39.80 -8.03
N VAL A 21 29.77 40.34 -9.22
CA VAL A 21 30.45 41.62 -9.42
C VAL A 21 29.68 42.67 -8.63
N VAL A 22 30.25 43.11 -7.54
CA VAL A 22 29.69 44.18 -6.70
C VAL A 22 30.11 45.51 -7.27
N ASN A 23 29.15 46.32 -7.73
CA ASN A 23 29.44 47.64 -8.22
C ASN A 23 29.86 48.52 -7.02
N PRO A 24 31.10 49.07 -6.98
CA PRO A 24 31.60 49.82 -5.82
C PRO A 24 30.84 51.13 -5.55
N LEU A 25 30.06 51.62 -6.54
CA LEU A 25 29.21 52.83 -6.37
C LEU A 25 27.95 52.57 -5.52
N PHE A 26 27.58 51.31 -5.31
CA PHE A 26 26.38 50.95 -4.54
C PHE A 26 26.74 50.08 -3.35
N GLU A 27 26.99 50.69 -2.22
CA GLU A 27 27.22 49.95 -0.98
C GLU A 27 25.94 49.25 -0.50
N LYS A 28 26.10 48.00 -0.07
CA LYS A 28 25.03 47.22 0.53
C LYS A 28 24.69 47.80 1.90
N ARG A 29 23.50 48.37 2.09
CA ARG A 29 23.03 48.76 3.43
C ARG A 29 22.91 47.53 4.31
N PRO A 30 23.63 47.43 5.45
CA PRO A 30 23.43 46.34 6.39
C PRO A 30 22.01 46.44 6.98
N LYS A 31 21.27 45.35 6.94
CA LYS A 31 19.92 45.28 7.53
C LYS A 31 20.05 44.96 9.02
N GLN A 32 19.49 45.81 9.88
CA GLN A 32 19.35 45.53 11.31
C GLN A 32 18.00 44.84 11.55
N PHE A 33 18.01 43.71 12.24
CA PHE A 33 16.83 42.89 12.52
C PHE A 33 16.34 42.95 13.98
N GLY A 34 16.82 43.95 14.74
CA GLY A 34 16.39 44.19 16.11
C GLY A 34 14.98 44.79 16.20
N ILE A 35 14.55 45.13 17.42
CA ILE A 35 13.25 45.75 17.69
C ILE A 35 13.18 47.09 16.94
N GLY A 36 12.12 47.32 16.16
CA GLY A 36 11.96 48.51 15.29
C GLY A 36 12.80 48.48 14.01
N GLY A 37 13.55 47.41 13.73
CA GLY A 37 14.37 47.23 12.54
C GLY A 37 13.65 46.59 11.37
N ALA A 38 14.43 46.06 10.42
CA ALA A 38 13.92 45.38 9.24
C ALA A 38 13.26 44.02 9.56
N LEU A 39 12.26 43.62 8.79
CA LEU A 39 11.65 42.30 8.91
C LEU A 39 12.68 41.19 8.66
N PRO A 40 12.74 40.13 9.51
CA PRO A 40 13.62 39.00 9.31
C PRO A 40 13.39 38.34 7.96
N PRO A 41 14.43 37.77 7.33
CA PRO A 41 14.25 37.02 6.11
C PRO A 41 13.34 35.82 6.32
N LYS A 42 12.58 35.46 5.29
CA LYS A 42 11.69 34.29 5.31
C LYS A 42 12.50 33.02 5.60
N LYS A 43 12.17 32.32 6.67
CA LYS A 43 12.79 31.08 7.13
C LYS A 43 11.76 29.96 7.13
N ASP A 44 12.21 28.71 7.05
CA ASP A 44 11.35 27.55 7.27
C ASP A 44 10.98 27.47 8.77
N LEU A 45 9.70 27.61 9.06
CA LEU A 45 9.15 27.57 10.42
C LEU A 45 8.40 26.27 10.72
N HIS A 46 8.56 25.24 9.91
CA HIS A 46 7.87 23.94 10.10
C HIS A 46 8.03 23.37 11.51
N ARG A 47 9.22 23.54 12.11
CA ARG A 47 9.50 23.08 13.47
C ARG A 47 8.67 23.80 14.54
N PHE A 48 8.32 25.06 14.31
CA PHE A 48 7.65 25.93 15.29
C PHE A 48 6.15 26.08 15.02
N VAL A 49 5.62 25.44 13.98
CA VAL A 49 4.20 25.51 13.65
C VAL A 49 3.39 24.73 14.68
N LYS A 50 2.32 25.36 15.21
CA LYS A 50 1.31 24.67 16.00
C LYS A 50 0.40 23.86 15.06
N TRP A 51 0.76 22.63 14.82
CA TRP A 51 0.01 21.76 13.93
C TRP A 51 -1.38 21.43 14.49
N PRO A 52 -2.40 21.25 13.62
CA PRO A 52 -3.70 20.74 14.04
C PRO A 52 -3.60 19.41 14.79
N LYS A 53 -4.55 19.15 15.68
CA LYS A 53 -4.54 17.92 16.52
C LYS A 53 -4.42 16.64 15.69
N VAL A 54 -5.08 16.57 14.53
CA VAL A 54 -5.03 15.41 13.61
C VAL A 54 -3.58 15.11 13.20
N VAL A 55 -2.83 16.11 12.78
CA VAL A 55 -1.42 15.95 12.36
C VAL A 55 -0.55 15.53 13.55
N ARG A 56 -0.75 16.17 14.72
CA ARG A 56 0.01 15.83 15.95
C ARG A 56 -0.24 14.39 16.39
N ILE A 57 -1.49 13.95 16.44
CA ILE A 57 -1.86 12.58 16.83
C ILE A 57 -1.30 11.57 15.83
N GLN A 58 -1.38 11.86 14.54
CA GLN A 58 -0.82 10.99 13.50
C GLN A 58 0.69 10.80 13.63
N ARG A 59 1.43 11.89 13.90
CA ARG A 59 2.88 11.86 14.14
C ARG A 59 3.23 11.13 15.44
N GLN A 60 2.50 11.41 16.54
CA GLN A 60 2.71 10.75 17.83
C GLN A 60 2.46 9.25 17.73
N ARG A 61 1.37 8.83 17.09
CA ARG A 61 1.07 7.40 16.85
C ARG A 61 2.20 6.70 16.08
N ARG A 62 2.73 7.36 15.05
CA ARG A 62 3.86 6.82 14.29
C ARG A 62 5.12 6.65 15.16
N ILE A 63 5.45 7.66 15.96
CA ILE A 63 6.61 7.63 16.86
C ILE A 63 6.45 6.54 17.92
N LEU A 64 5.27 6.43 18.53
CA LEU A 64 4.98 5.40 19.54
C LEU A 64 5.14 3.98 18.97
N LYS A 65 4.63 3.74 17.75
CA LYS A 65 4.81 2.45 17.06
C LYS A 65 6.27 2.09 16.79
N GLN A 66 7.16 3.09 16.68
CA GLN A 66 8.59 2.86 16.45
C GLN A 66 9.40 2.69 17.74
N ARG A 67 8.92 3.24 18.88
CA ARG A 67 9.66 3.28 20.13
C ARG A 67 9.16 2.31 21.19
N LEU A 68 7.92 1.87 21.10
CA LEU A 68 7.34 0.90 22.02
C LEU A 68 7.50 -0.51 21.46
N LYS A 69 7.61 -1.47 22.36
CA LYS A 69 7.61 -2.88 22.01
C LYS A 69 6.24 -3.27 21.42
N VAL A 70 6.24 -3.81 20.21
CA VAL A 70 5.02 -4.10 19.46
C VAL A 70 4.76 -5.60 19.46
N PRO A 71 3.56 -6.08 19.86
CA PRO A 71 3.22 -7.50 19.83
C PRO A 71 3.34 -8.09 18.43
N PRO A 72 3.67 -9.38 18.29
CA PRO A 72 3.84 -10.03 16.99
C PRO A 72 2.63 -9.93 16.07
N ALA A 73 1.42 -10.00 16.63
CA ALA A 73 0.17 -9.86 15.88
C ALA A 73 0.04 -8.53 15.14
N LEU A 74 0.61 -7.45 15.68
CA LEU A 74 0.66 -6.14 15.05
C LEU A 74 1.93 -5.97 14.20
N HIS A 75 3.05 -6.50 14.69
CA HIS A 75 4.34 -6.39 14.02
C HIS A 75 4.34 -7.05 12.63
N GLN A 76 3.60 -8.13 12.43
CA GLN A 76 3.46 -8.80 11.14
C GLN A 76 3.02 -7.86 10.00
N PHE A 77 2.28 -6.80 10.28
CA PHE A 77 1.84 -5.82 9.28
C PHE A 77 2.95 -4.86 8.83
N THR A 78 4.11 -4.85 9.48
CA THR A 78 5.30 -4.14 9.01
C THR A 78 6.00 -4.90 7.89
N ARG A 79 5.88 -6.22 7.87
CA ARG A 79 6.40 -7.11 6.83
C ARG A 79 5.44 -7.15 5.64
N THR A 80 5.73 -6.35 4.65
CA THR A 80 4.91 -6.27 3.45
C THR A 80 5.61 -6.95 2.27
N LEU A 81 4.81 -7.36 1.29
CA LEU A 81 5.29 -7.96 0.06
C LEU A 81 6.33 -7.08 -0.63
N ASP A 82 7.38 -7.69 -1.20
CA ASP A 82 8.42 -7.00 -1.95
C ASP A 82 7.86 -6.20 -3.13
N LYS A 83 8.56 -5.12 -3.51
CA LYS A 83 8.12 -4.18 -4.54
C LYS A 83 7.87 -4.85 -5.89
N ASN A 84 8.77 -5.73 -6.33
CA ASN A 84 8.68 -6.39 -7.63
C ASN A 84 7.51 -7.38 -7.67
N LEU A 85 7.41 -8.22 -6.64
CA LEU A 85 6.34 -9.20 -6.52
C LEU A 85 4.98 -8.51 -6.34
N ALA A 86 4.92 -7.42 -5.56
CA ALA A 86 3.73 -6.59 -5.43
C ALA A 86 3.31 -5.99 -6.77
N THR A 87 4.24 -5.51 -7.59
CA THR A 87 3.92 -4.96 -8.91
C THR A 87 3.31 -6.00 -9.82
N ASN A 88 3.85 -7.23 -9.84
CA ASN A 88 3.29 -8.33 -10.64
C ASN A 88 1.91 -8.75 -10.12
N LEU A 89 1.75 -8.85 -8.80
CA LEU A 89 0.44 -9.13 -8.19
C LEU A 89 -0.59 -8.06 -8.57
N PHE A 90 -0.25 -6.77 -8.48
CA PHE A 90 -1.17 -5.68 -8.85
C PHE A 90 -1.51 -5.69 -10.35
N LYS A 91 -0.57 -6.01 -11.24
CA LYS A 91 -0.86 -6.19 -12.68
C LYS A 91 -1.91 -7.28 -12.88
N MET A 92 -1.75 -8.41 -12.21
CA MET A 92 -2.72 -9.50 -12.27
C MET A 92 -4.09 -9.07 -11.71
N LEU A 93 -4.15 -8.44 -10.53
CA LEU A 93 -5.40 -7.99 -9.93
C LEU A 93 -6.15 -6.98 -10.82
N LEU A 94 -5.44 -6.16 -11.59
CA LEU A 94 -6.03 -5.23 -12.55
C LEU A 94 -6.69 -5.95 -13.73
N LYS A 95 -6.17 -7.10 -14.18
CA LYS A 95 -6.84 -7.94 -15.21
C LYS A 95 -8.21 -8.45 -14.74
N TYR A 96 -8.32 -8.71 -13.43
CA TYR A 96 -9.55 -9.20 -12.79
C TYR A 96 -10.37 -8.11 -12.11
N ARG A 97 -10.20 -6.88 -12.52
CA ARG A 97 -10.92 -5.74 -11.99
C ARG A 97 -12.43 -5.89 -12.21
N PRO A 98 -13.28 -5.68 -11.19
CA PRO A 98 -14.73 -5.67 -11.39
C PRO A 98 -15.16 -4.51 -12.28
N GLU A 99 -16.31 -4.64 -12.93
CA GLU A 99 -16.92 -3.57 -13.71
C GLU A 99 -17.23 -2.34 -12.85
N ASP A 100 -17.17 -1.17 -13.43
CA ASP A 100 -17.60 0.07 -12.78
C ASP A 100 -19.14 0.23 -12.82
N LYS A 101 -19.63 1.30 -12.19
CA LYS A 101 -21.07 1.57 -12.12
C LYS A 101 -21.69 1.83 -13.51
N VAL A 102 -20.94 2.47 -14.41
CA VAL A 102 -21.44 2.84 -15.74
C VAL A 102 -21.56 1.59 -16.59
N ALA A 103 -20.48 0.80 -16.69
CA ALA A 103 -20.47 -0.46 -17.42
C ALA A 103 -21.53 -1.45 -16.91
N LYS A 104 -21.72 -1.52 -15.58
CA LYS A 104 -22.78 -2.34 -14.98
C LYS A 104 -24.17 -1.89 -15.42
N LYS A 105 -24.44 -0.59 -15.42
CA LYS A 105 -25.73 -0.03 -15.85
C LYS A 105 -25.98 -0.35 -17.31
N GLU A 106 -25.01 -0.15 -18.19
CA GLU A 106 -25.10 -0.46 -19.62
C GLU A 106 -25.36 -1.95 -19.87
N ARG A 107 -24.64 -2.82 -19.17
CA ARG A 107 -24.83 -4.27 -19.27
C ARG A 107 -26.25 -4.69 -18.86
N LEU A 108 -26.77 -4.11 -17.77
CA LEU A 108 -28.11 -4.41 -17.29
C LEU A 108 -29.18 -3.90 -18.24
N LEU A 109 -29.01 -2.71 -18.84
CA LEU A 109 -29.91 -2.15 -19.84
C LEU A 109 -29.94 -3.03 -21.10
N LYS A 110 -28.77 -3.40 -21.63
CA LYS A 110 -28.65 -4.33 -22.77
C LYS A 110 -29.34 -5.67 -22.52
N ARG A 111 -29.17 -6.19 -21.30
CA ARG A 111 -29.83 -7.43 -20.90
C ARG A 111 -31.36 -7.28 -20.86
N ALA A 112 -31.86 -6.21 -20.24
CA ALA A 112 -33.29 -5.95 -20.17
C ALA A 112 -33.92 -5.76 -21.59
N GLN A 113 -33.21 -5.08 -22.50
CA GLN A 113 -33.63 -4.96 -23.90
C GLN A 113 -33.68 -6.33 -24.61
N ALA A 114 -32.67 -7.15 -24.44
CA ALA A 114 -32.64 -8.48 -25.06
C ALA A 114 -33.73 -9.41 -24.48
N GLU A 115 -34.01 -9.31 -23.17
CA GLU A 115 -35.09 -10.07 -22.51
C GLU A 115 -36.49 -9.57 -23.05
N ALA A 116 -36.66 -8.26 -23.27
CA ALA A 116 -37.87 -7.70 -23.89
C ALA A 116 -38.08 -8.15 -25.37
N GLU A 117 -36.97 -8.40 -26.08
CA GLU A 117 -36.98 -8.97 -27.45
C GLU A 117 -37.17 -10.48 -27.48
N GLY A 118 -37.37 -11.13 -26.32
CA GLY A 118 -37.54 -12.58 -26.22
C GLY A 118 -36.24 -13.40 -26.42
N LYS A 119 -35.08 -12.76 -26.43
CA LYS A 119 -33.77 -13.42 -26.55
C LYS A 119 -33.25 -13.84 -25.16
N THR A 120 -33.01 -15.13 -24.96
CA THR A 120 -32.35 -15.62 -23.75
C THR A 120 -30.86 -15.30 -23.81
N VAL A 121 -30.40 -14.36 -22.97
CA VAL A 121 -28.98 -14.02 -22.84
C VAL A 121 -28.35 -14.91 -21.78
N GLU A 122 -27.60 -15.92 -22.18
CA GLU A 122 -26.75 -16.70 -21.27
C GLU A 122 -25.63 -15.82 -20.70
N ALA A 123 -25.80 -15.31 -19.50
CA ALA A 123 -24.79 -14.52 -18.81
C ALA A 123 -23.84 -15.44 -18.02
N LYS A 124 -22.67 -15.77 -18.57
CA LYS A 124 -21.60 -16.44 -17.81
C LYS A 124 -21.14 -15.51 -16.66
N LYS A 125 -21.05 -16.05 -15.45
CA LYS A 125 -20.58 -15.31 -14.27
C LYS A 125 -19.14 -14.85 -14.48
N PRO A 126 -18.84 -13.53 -14.42
CA PRO A 126 -17.50 -13.03 -14.66
C PRO A 126 -16.56 -13.43 -13.52
N ILE A 127 -15.33 -13.82 -13.89
CA ILE A 127 -14.24 -14.08 -12.93
C ILE A 127 -13.63 -12.72 -12.57
N VAL A 128 -13.88 -12.25 -11.35
CA VAL A 128 -13.43 -10.94 -10.85
C VAL A 128 -12.94 -11.04 -9.43
N VAL A 129 -12.09 -10.08 -9.04
CA VAL A 129 -11.62 -9.91 -7.65
C VAL A 129 -12.82 -9.71 -6.72
N LYS A 130 -12.85 -10.46 -5.63
CA LYS A 130 -13.82 -10.31 -4.56
C LYS A 130 -13.27 -9.37 -3.49
N TYR A 131 -14.14 -8.57 -2.90
CA TYR A 131 -13.76 -7.55 -1.92
C TYR A 131 -14.82 -7.37 -0.83
N GLY A 132 -14.44 -6.69 0.24
CA GLY A 132 -15.26 -6.52 1.44
C GLY A 132 -14.95 -7.57 2.49
N LEU A 133 -14.70 -7.10 3.73
CA LEU A 133 -14.22 -7.92 4.83
C LEU A 133 -15.10 -9.15 5.06
N ASN A 134 -16.40 -8.95 5.29
CA ASN A 134 -17.35 -10.04 5.56
C ASN A 134 -17.43 -11.06 4.43
N HIS A 135 -17.43 -10.58 3.18
CA HIS A 135 -17.49 -11.47 2.02
C HIS A 135 -16.21 -12.28 1.86
N VAL A 136 -15.04 -11.66 2.05
CA VAL A 136 -13.76 -12.35 1.96
C VAL A 136 -13.62 -13.39 3.09
N THR A 137 -14.03 -13.05 4.31
CA THR A 137 -14.05 -13.97 5.44
C THR A 137 -14.88 -15.22 5.12
N TYR A 138 -16.09 -15.04 4.62
CA TYR A 138 -16.94 -16.13 4.19
C TYR A 138 -16.28 -17.01 3.11
N LEU A 139 -15.58 -16.41 2.14
CA LEU A 139 -14.88 -17.15 1.10
C LEU A 139 -13.68 -17.94 1.64
N ILE A 140 -13.00 -17.43 2.67
CA ILE A 140 -11.91 -18.14 3.35
C ILE A 140 -12.47 -19.35 4.10
N GLU A 141 -13.52 -19.15 4.90
CA GLU A 141 -14.17 -20.22 5.68
C GLU A 141 -14.73 -21.35 4.79
N GLN A 142 -15.19 -21.01 3.59
CA GLN A 142 -15.66 -21.96 2.59
C GLN A 142 -14.53 -22.59 1.75
N SER A 143 -13.26 -22.31 2.06
CA SER A 143 -12.08 -22.76 1.29
C SER A 143 -12.16 -22.44 -0.22
N LYS A 144 -12.93 -21.39 -0.59
CA LYS A 144 -13.07 -20.92 -1.98
C LYS A 144 -12.03 -19.89 -2.38
N ALA A 145 -11.30 -19.35 -1.43
CA ALA A 145 -10.27 -18.35 -1.66
C ALA A 145 -8.96 -19.01 -2.11
N GLN A 146 -8.41 -18.62 -3.24
CA GLN A 146 -7.09 -19.07 -3.72
C GLN A 146 -5.96 -18.14 -3.27
N LEU A 147 -6.24 -16.85 -3.09
CA LEU A 147 -5.29 -15.86 -2.59
C LEU A 147 -6.04 -14.74 -1.89
N VAL A 148 -5.56 -14.37 -0.71
CA VAL A 148 -6.06 -13.23 0.08
C VAL A 148 -4.99 -12.15 0.14
N VAL A 149 -5.37 -10.90 -0.17
CA VAL A 149 -4.49 -9.74 -0.17
C VAL A 149 -4.98 -8.75 0.87
N ILE A 150 -4.17 -8.49 1.90
CA ILE A 150 -4.52 -7.67 3.06
C ILE A 150 -3.72 -6.35 3.00
N ALA A 151 -4.36 -5.22 3.29
CA ALA A 151 -3.66 -3.94 3.41
C ALA A 151 -2.97 -3.81 4.78
N HIS A 152 -1.76 -3.24 4.80
CA HIS A 152 -0.98 -3.05 6.04
C HIS A 152 -1.45 -1.85 6.89
N ASP A 153 -2.13 -0.88 6.27
CA ASP A 153 -2.49 0.43 6.84
C ASP A 153 -3.97 0.59 7.16
N VAL A 154 -4.63 -0.50 7.50
CA VAL A 154 -6.04 -0.47 7.93
C VAL A 154 -6.12 0.17 9.31
N ASP A 155 -7.03 1.12 9.48
CA ASP A 155 -7.32 1.77 10.76
C ASP A 155 -8.85 1.79 10.96
N PRO A 156 -9.37 1.10 11.97
CA PRO A 156 -8.67 0.35 13.03
C PRO A 156 -8.07 -0.99 12.58
N ILE A 157 -6.93 -1.38 13.17
CA ILE A 157 -6.19 -2.61 12.79
C ILE A 157 -6.93 -3.89 13.21
N GLU A 158 -7.79 -3.81 14.21
CA GLU A 158 -8.61 -4.91 14.74
C GLU A 158 -9.47 -5.57 13.67
N LEU A 159 -9.81 -4.83 12.61
CA LEU A 159 -10.57 -5.36 11.48
C LEU A 159 -9.85 -6.46 10.71
N VAL A 160 -8.52 -6.42 10.66
CA VAL A 160 -7.71 -7.31 9.83
C VAL A 160 -6.66 -8.11 10.60
N VAL A 161 -6.44 -7.83 11.89
CA VAL A 161 -5.36 -8.44 12.70
C VAL A 161 -5.48 -9.96 12.80
N TRP A 162 -6.67 -10.50 12.77
CA TRP A 162 -6.98 -11.92 12.86
C TRP A 162 -6.98 -12.65 11.51
N LEU A 163 -7.04 -11.93 10.38
CA LEU A 163 -7.10 -12.54 9.03
C LEU A 163 -5.90 -13.43 8.69
N PRO A 164 -4.64 -13.06 8.98
CA PRO A 164 -3.50 -13.93 8.74
C PRO A 164 -3.61 -15.29 9.45
N ALA A 165 -4.08 -15.29 10.70
CA ALA A 165 -4.27 -16.52 11.47
C ALA A 165 -5.41 -17.37 10.89
N LEU A 166 -6.51 -16.76 10.47
CA LEU A 166 -7.61 -17.46 9.79
C LEU A 166 -7.15 -18.08 8.46
N CYS A 167 -6.44 -17.31 7.63
CA CYS A 167 -5.89 -17.82 6.37
C CYS A 167 -4.94 -19.00 6.60
N ARG A 168 -4.10 -18.93 7.62
CA ARG A 168 -3.19 -20.02 7.99
C ARG A 168 -3.97 -21.27 8.41
N LYS A 169 -5.00 -21.11 9.26
CA LYS A 169 -5.83 -22.22 9.73
C LYS A 169 -6.60 -22.91 8.60
N MET A 170 -7.02 -22.15 7.60
CA MET A 170 -7.76 -22.66 6.43
C MET A 170 -6.84 -23.01 5.24
N GLU A 171 -5.51 -23.00 5.43
CA GLU A 171 -4.49 -23.27 4.41
C GLU A 171 -4.57 -22.38 3.16
N VAL A 172 -5.18 -21.21 3.30
CA VAL A 172 -5.32 -20.25 2.20
C VAL A 172 -4.08 -19.35 2.13
N PRO A 173 -3.43 -19.22 0.97
CA PRO A 173 -2.33 -18.28 0.78
C PRO A 173 -2.78 -16.83 1.02
N TYR A 174 -1.98 -16.08 1.76
CA TYR A 174 -2.24 -14.68 2.02
C TYR A 174 -0.97 -13.83 1.87
N CYS A 175 -1.14 -12.55 1.61
CA CYS A 175 -0.05 -11.58 1.63
C CYS A 175 -0.49 -10.24 2.19
N ILE A 176 0.47 -9.50 2.76
CA ILE A 176 0.26 -8.15 3.26
C ILE A 176 0.92 -7.17 2.29
N VAL A 177 0.17 -6.18 1.81
CA VAL A 177 0.64 -5.20 0.83
C VAL A 177 0.56 -3.77 1.35
N LYS A 178 1.45 -2.92 0.86
CA LYS A 178 1.45 -1.49 1.21
C LYS A 178 0.31 -0.76 0.51
N GLY A 179 -0.54 -0.10 1.31
CA GLY A 179 -1.51 0.90 0.87
C GLY A 179 -2.91 0.36 0.60
N LYS A 180 -3.85 0.64 1.53
CA LYS A 180 -5.28 0.37 1.35
C LYS A 180 -5.90 1.13 0.18
N SER A 181 -5.36 2.28 -0.18
CA SER A 181 -5.78 3.05 -1.36
C SER A 181 -5.45 2.32 -2.66
N ARG A 182 -4.31 1.63 -2.74
CA ARG A 182 -3.93 0.82 -3.90
C ARG A 182 -4.89 -0.35 -4.11
N LEU A 183 -5.30 -1.02 -3.02
CA LEU A 183 -6.32 -2.06 -3.09
C LEU A 183 -7.68 -1.48 -3.49
N GLY A 184 -8.03 -0.31 -2.95
CA GLY A 184 -9.26 0.40 -3.30
C GLY A 184 -9.35 0.74 -4.79
N SER A 185 -8.27 1.19 -5.40
CA SER A 185 -8.24 1.54 -6.83
C SER A 185 -8.56 0.37 -7.76
N ILE A 186 -8.28 -0.88 -7.34
CA ILE A 186 -8.62 -2.08 -8.12
C ILE A 186 -10.15 -2.27 -8.16
N VAL A 187 -10.84 -1.99 -7.07
CA VAL A 187 -12.28 -2.26 -6.93
C VAL A 187 -13.15 -1.01 -7.02
N HIS A 188 -12.65 0.05 -7.63
CA HIS A 188 -13.33 1.35 -7.81
C HIS A 188 -13.80 1.97 -6.48
N LYS A 189 -13.02 1.79 -5.41
CA LYS A 189 -13.27 2.36 -4.08
C LYS A 189 -12.11 3.25 -3.65
N LYS A 190 -12.36 4.18 -2.74
CA LYS A 190 -11.32 5.03 -2.15
C LYS A 190 -10.27 4.21 -1.40
N THR A 191 -10.70 3.20 -0.67
CA THR A 191 -9.85 2.30 0.10
C THR A 191 -10.41 0.88 0.08
N GLY A 192 -9.53 -0.12 0.20
CA GLY A 192 -9.89 -1.52 0.37
C GLY A 192 -9.04 -2.13 1.48
N SER A 193 -9.65 -2.77 2.47
CA SER A 193 -8.94 -3.46 3.54
C SER A 193 -8.41 -4.81 3.10
N VAL A 194 -9.19 -5.55 2.35
CA VAL A 194 -8.86 -6.90 1.90
C VAL A 194 -9.48 -7.19 0.53
N LEU A 195 -8.76 -7.95 -0.28
CA LEU A 195 -9.21 -8.49 -1.56
C LEU A 195 -8.97 -10.00 -1.59
N CYS A 196 -9.74 -10.69 -2.40
CA CYS A 196 -9.60 -12.14 -2.58
C CYS A 196 -9.75 -12.52 -4.06
N LEU A 197 -8.93 -13.46 -4.51
CA LEU A 197 -9.10 -14.20 -5.77
C LEU A 197 -9.65 -15.58 -5.47
N THR A 198 -10.74 -15.95 -6.12
CA THR A 198 -11.38 -17.29 -5.98
C THR A 198 -11.03 -18.21 -7.14
N THR A 199 -10.92 -17.66 -8.33
CA THR A 199 -10.60 -18.39 -9.56
C THR A 199 -9.80 -17.50 -10.49
N VAL A 200 -8.97 -18.11 -11.32
CA VAL A 200 -8.14 -17.42 -12.32
C VAL A 200 -8.39 -18.09 -13.67
N LYS A 201 -8.35 -17.32 -14.76
CA LYS A 201 -8.46 -17.85 -16.12
C LYS A 201 -7.31 -18.80 -16.44
N ASN A 202 -7.52 -19.74 -17.35
CA ASN A 202 -6.49 -20.72 -17.73
C ASN A 202 -5.21 -20.05 -18.28
N GLU A 203 -5.36 -18.96 -19.01
CA GLU A 203 -4.25 -18.17 -19.59
C GLU A 203 -3.29 -17.62 -18.53
N ASP A 204 -3.81 -17.22 -17.38
CA ASP A 204 -3.04 -16.59 -16.29
C ASP A 204 -2.57 -17.57 -15.21
N LYS A 205 -2.92 -18.88 -15.30
CA LYS A 205 -2.60 -19.87 -14.26
C LYS A 205 -1.10 -20.01 -13.99
N LEU A 206 -0.27 -19.98 -15.02
CA LEU A 206 1.19 -20.10 -14.88
C LEU A 206 1.78 -18.89 -14.15
N GLU A 207 1.36 -17.68 -14.52
CA GLU A 207 1.80 -16.45 -13.85
C GLU A 207 1.32 -16.42 -12.39
N PHE A 208 0.08 -16.87 -12.17
CA PHE A 208 -0.51 -16.96 -10.84
C PHE A 208 0.20 -17.97 -9.94
N SER A 209 0.55 -19.16 -10.44
CA SER A 209 1.30 -20.18 -9.66
C SER A 209 2.63 -19.64 -9.16
N LYS A 210 3.41 -18.97 -10.01
CA LYS A 210 4.69 -18.36 -9.62
C LYS A 210 4.53 -17.33 -8.51
N ILE A 211 3.46 -16.50 -8.61
CA ILE A 211 3.16 -15.51 -7.57
C ILE A 211 2.73 -16.20 -6.27
N LEU A 212 1.91 -17.24 -6.35
CA LEU A 212 1.45 -18.02 -5.18
C LEU A 212 2.60 -18.69 -4.45
N GLU A 213 3.52 -19.34 -5.15
CA GLU A 213 4.70 -19.99 -4.57
C GLU A 213 5.55 -18.98 -3.79
N ALA A 214 5.86 -17.83 -4.41
CA ALA A 214 6.60 -16.78 -3.75
C ALA A 214 5.87 -16.20 -2.54
N ILE A 215 4.54 -16.08 -2.58
CA ILE A 215 3.73 -15.60 -1.45
C ILE A 215 3.72 -16.65 -0.32
N LYS A 216 3.51 -17.91 -0.62
CA LYS A 216 3.54 -19.00 0.38
C LYS A 216 4.87 -19.03 1.12
N ALA A 217 5.99 -19.01 0.38
CA ALA A 217 7.34 -18.98 0.96
C ALA A 217 7.59 -17.76 1.86
N ASN A 218 7.00 -16.60 1.56
CA ASN A 218 7.23 -15.38 2.32
C ASN A 218 6.29 -15.19 3.51
N PHE A 219 5.08 -15.69 3.47
CA PHE A 219 4.04 -15.44 4.49
C PHE A 219 3.56 -16.72 5.18
N ASN A 220 3.09 -17.72 4.43
CA ASN A 220 2.52 -18.91 5.03
C ASN A 220 3.56 -19.76 5.75
N ASP A 221 4.70 -20.05 5.12
CA ASP A 221 5.74 -20.91 5.66
C ASP A 221 6.49 -20.23 6.83
N LYS A 222 6.60 -18.90 6.79
CA LYS A 222 7.23 -18.10 7.84
C LYS A 222 6.27 -17.66 8.95
N PHE A 223 5.03 -18.09 8.93
CA PHE A 223 4.03 -17.64 9.91
C PHE A 223 4.45 -17.93 11.36
N ASP A 224 4.99 -19.11 11.62
CA ASP A 224 5.37 -19.52 12.97
C ASP A 224 6.59 -18.76 13.52
N GLU A 225 7.49 -18.29 12.63
CA GLU A 225 8.59 -17.40 12.98
C GLU A 225 8.06 -15.99 13.28
N VAL A 226 7.24 -15.46 12.39
CA VAL A 226 6.63 -14.12 12.51
C VAL A 226 5.78 -13.99 13.77
N ARG A 227 5.09 -15.08 14.17
CA ARG A 227 4.27 -15.12 15.39
C ARG A 227 5.10 -14.93 16.67
N LYS A 228 6.40 -15.21 16.65
CA LYS A 228 7.31 -15.07 17.82
C LYS A 228 8.05 -13.73 17.81
N GLU A 229 8.06 -13.02 16.70
CA GLU A 229 8.88 -11.82 16.52
C GLU A 229 8.15 -10.55 17.00
N TRP A 230 8.71 -9.93 18.01
CA TRP A 230 8.28 -8.63 18.52
C TRP A 230 8.93 -7.50 17.74
N GLY A 231 8.20 -6.39 17.56
CA GLY A 231 8.72 -5.16 16.98
C GLY A 231 9.08 -4.13 18.05
N GLY A 232 9.83 -3.09 17.65
CA GLY A 232 10.25 -1.96 18.51
C GLY A 232 11.74 -1.81 18.60
#